data_ecb616571ae98f8ebc2994c51093c95b
#
_entry.id   ecb616571ae98f8ebc2994c51093c95b
#
_cell.length_a   1.000
_cell.length_b   1.000
_cell.length_c   1.000
_cell.angle_alpha   90.00
_cell.angle_beta   90.00
_cell.angle_gamma   90.00
#
_symmetry.space_group_name_H-M   'P 1'
#
loop_
_entity.id
_entity.type
_entity.pdbx_description
1 polymer ?
#
loop_
_entity_poly.entity_id
_entity_poly.type
_entity_poly.pdbx_seq_one_letter_code
_entity_poly.pdbx_strand_id
1 'polypeptide(L)'
;MSETPGGLKLDDLVVRASSHTPFFGVYLASHAIPDSLCMCHASVGCKVKTQHHLVDHDGVADAHNRMRYSQFIDEDLIQGSTQQLEEEIAAFQARRESQVVLIDSSTPISLQGQSMAPVCRRLEEKTGVHVVAVDARNYDADLWQGYDAAMATLLERQEWPALADTEADEVAVLGYPFDRYEPDHQGTVAELRRLLYGIGLQARAVWLSGEPYATLQQITRARHVVLLPWAQERTEKALRAAGREPIRAGLPMGLAATERWLRTIAAASGRAERAEKVLRHEHARIKPLYALAHRRLAGRRYAAFADAPRLAGLAALLAEVEMVPVCLCTAHFSLGGRAEVAAMLQQDAGRTLPDDVHWLEDPTPEALADLARGRAALIDREGRVQPPPPGAPLPPLARAELAIGTTLDRDQLEGAELPFVEFGYPSERHHTLFPAPWLGPNGALRLLERVLGALEMADRRR
;
A
#
# COMPACT_ATOMS: atom_id res chain seq x y z
N MET A 1 14.82 -21.85 33.30
CA MET A 1 14.02 -21.12 32.32
C MET A 1 12.68 -21.86 32.25
N SER A 2 11.66 -21.30 32.90
CA SER A 2 10.34 -21.91 33.01
C SER A 2 9.56 -21.58 31.73
N GLU A 3 9.25 -22.58 30.95
CA GLU A 3 8.27 -22.46 29.87
C GLU A 3 6.91 -22.16 30.48
N THR A 4 6.39 -21.00 30.21
CA THR A 4 5.00 -20.65 30.51
C THR A 4 4.13 -21.35 29.47
N PRO A 5 3.19 -22.24 29.85
CA PRO A 5 2.31 -22.89 28.88
C PRO A 5 1.43 -21.83 28.22
N GLY A 6 1.56 -21.67 26.89
CA GLY A 6 0.77 -20.74 26.10
C GLY A 6 1.27 -19.31 26.06
N GLY A 7 2.51 -19.04 26.49
CA GLY A 7 3.10 -17.69 26.38
C GLY A 7 3.39 -17.34 24.91
N LEU A 8 2.76 -16.29 24.41
CA LEU A 8 3.17 -15.59 23.20
C LEU A 8 4.68 -15.26 23.32
N LYS A 9 5.47 -15.72 22.35
CA LYS A 9 6.87 -15.29 22.26
C LYS A 9 6.92 -13.81 21.89
N LEU A 10 7.95 -13.12 22.31
CA LEU A 10 8.12 -11.69 21.98
C LEU A 10 8.14 -11.51 20.43
N ASP A 11 8.69 -12.48 19.72
CA ASP A 11 8.71 -12.54 18.24
C ASP A 11 7.32 -12.70 17.61
N ASP A 12 6.35 -13.30 18.33
CA ASP A 12 4.95 -13.39 17.90
C ASP A 12 4.22 -12.03 18.00
N LEU A 13 4.83 -11.07 18.71
CA LEU A 13 4.35 -9.69 18.84
C LEU A 13 4.98 -8.76 17.80
N VAL A 14 5.98 -9.21 17.05
CA VAL A 14 6.51 -8.49 15.89
C VAL A 14 5.51 -8.66 14.76
N VAL A 15 4.64 -7.70 14.68
CA VAL A 15 3.47 -7.70 13.81
C VAL A 15 3.93 -7.43 12.39
N ARG A 16 3.65 -8.35 11.49
CA ARG A 16 3.79 -8.12 10.04
C ARG A 16 2.91 -6.97 9.59
N ALA A 17 3.22 -6.38 8.44
CA ALA A 17 2.33 -5.38 7.83
C ALA A 17 0.90 -5.92 7.68
N SER A 18 0.75 -7.21 7.33
CA SER A 18 -0.53 -7.93 7.26
C SER A 18 -1.33 -7.97 8.56
N SER A 19 -0.67 -7.91 9.69
CA SER A 19 -1.31 -7.89 11.00
C SER A 19 -1.31 -6.51 11.65
N HIS A 20 -0.92 -5.46 10.93
CA HIS A 20 -1.08 -4.10 11.39
C HIS A 20 -2.56 -3.75 11.53
N THR A 21 -2.89 -3.09 12.64
CA THR A 21 -4.24 -2.66 12.93
C THR A 21 -4.64 -1.47 12.06
N PRO A 22 -5.93 -1.12 11.97
CA PRO A 22 -6.42 0.07 11.28
C PRO A 22 -5.74 1.37 11.73
N PHE A 23 -5.27 1.41 12.96
CA PHE A 23 -4.48 2.50 13.53
C PHE A 23 -3.28 2.89 12.65
N PHE A 24 -2.57 1.90 12.10
CA PHE A 24 -1.48 2.16 11.16
C PHE A 24 -1.96 2.69 9.82
N GLY A 25 -3.15 2.31 9.38
CA GLY A 25 -3.74 2.82 8.14
C GLY A 25 -4.06 4.31 8.23
N VAL A 26 -4.61 4.75 9.38
CA VAL A 26 -4.84 6.18 9.64
C VAL A 26 -3.52 6.95 9.72
N TYR A 27 -2.52 6.37 10.37
CA TYR A 27 -1.18 6.93 10.42
C TYR A 27 -0.60 7.12 9.02
N LEU A 28 -0.62 6.09 8.16
CA LEU A 28 -0.12 6.18 6.79
C LEU A 28 -0.81 7.29 5.99
N ALA A 29 -2.14 7.39 6.10
CA ALA A 29 -2.91 8.43 5.44
C ALA A 29 -2.51 9.83 5.92
N SER A 30 -2.37 10.02 7.24
CA SER A 30 -1.90 11.28 7.81
C SER A 30 -0.47 11.57 7.37
N HIS A 31 0.42 10.57 7.43
CA HIS A 31 1.82 10.74 7.12
C HIS A 31 2.04 11.16 5.66
N ALA A 32 1.19 10.71 4.75
CA ALA A 32 1.18 11.11 3.35
C ALA A 32 0.76 12.58 3.10
N ILE A 33 0.45 13.35 4.15
CA ILE A 33 0.11 14.78 4.10
C ILE A 33 1.17 15.56 4.89
N PRO A 34 2.12 16.27 4.24
CA PRO A 34 3.29 16.85 4.92
C PRO A 34 2.97 17.90 5.97
N ASP A 35 1.85 18.58 5.87
CA ASP A 35 1.35 19.59 6.80
C ASP A 35 0.20 19.08 7.69
N SER A 36 0.15 17.77 7.97
CA SER A 36 -0.77 17.16 8.92
C SER A 36 -0.14 16.94 10.31
N LEU A 37 -1.00 16.72 11.28
CA LEU A 37 -0.68 16.10 12.56
C LEU A 37 -1.50 14.81 12.72
N CYS A 38 -0.85 13.69 12.97
CA CYS A 38 -1.51 12.48 13.46
C CYS A 38 -1.53 12.52 14.99
N MET A 39 -2.70 12.65 15.56
CA MET A 39 -2.91 12.62 17.01
C MET A 39 -3.45 11.25 17.42
N CYS A 40 -2.60 10.43 17.99
CA CYS A 40 -2.97 9.13 18.50
C CYS A 40 -3.59 9.25 19.89
N HIS A 41 -4.90 9.06 19.97
CA HIS A 41 -5.61 8.99 21.24
C HIS A 41 -5.44 7.59 21.83
N ALA A 42 -4.30 7.41 22.53
CA ALA A 42 -3.79 6.10 22.90
C ALA A 42 -2.99 6.14 24.20
N SER A 43 -2.86 4.98 24.84
CA SER A 43 -2.01 4.79 26.01
C SER A 43 -0.51 4.85 25.67
N VAL A 44 0.33 4.95 26.70
CA VAL A 44 1.80 4.98 26.57
C VAL A 44 2.34 3.74 25.85
N GLY A 45 1.75 2.56 26.07
CA GLY A 45 2.16 1.32 25.41
C GLY A 45 2.02 1.37 23.89
N CYS A 46 0.93 1.95 23.40
CA CYS A 46 0.72 2.16 21.96
C CYS A 46 1.79 3.09 21.36
N LYS A 47 2.20 4.13 22.11
CA LYS A 47 3.29 5.02 21.70
C LYS A 47 4.58 4.26 21.43
N VAL A 48 5.01 3.41 22.35
CA VAL A 48 6.27 2.66 22.22
C VAL A 48 6.24 1.75 21.00
N LYS A 49 5.16 0.97 20.83
CA LYS A 49 5.00 0.09 19.69
C LYS A 49 5.02 0.85 18.36
N THR A 50 4.24 1.93 18.28
CA THR A 50 4.12 2.71 17.04
C THR A 50 5.43 3.41 16.69
N GLN A 51 6.13 3.99 17.69
CA GLN A 51 7.42 4.64 17.44
C GLN A 51 8.48 3.66 16.92
N HIS A 52 8.50 2.45 17.45
CA HIS A 52 9.44 1.43 16.99
C HIS A 52 9.19 1.10 15.51
N HIS A 53 7.95 0.81 15.13
CA HIS A 53 7.62 0.54 13.74
C HIS A 53 7.84 1.74 12.81
N LEU A 54 7.62 2.96 13.29
CA LEU A 54 7.86 4.17 12.48
C LEU A 54 9.33 4.42 12.19
N VAL A 55 10.21 4.14 13.14
CA VAL A 55 11.67 4.25 12.92
C VAL A 55 12.12 3.29 11.84
N ASP A 56 11.57 2.09 11.86
CA ASP A 56 11.97 1.03 10.96
C ASP A 56 11.32 1.15 9.57
N HIS A 57 10.08 1.67 9.49
CA HIS A 57 9.29 1.69 8.25
C HIS A 57 9.34 3.01 7.49
N ASP A 58 9.77 4.06 8.14
CA ASP A 58 9.68 5.40 7.61
C ASP A 58 11.07 6.02 7.48
N GLY A 59 11.69 5.89 6.35
CA GLY A 59 12.93 6.59 6.02
C GLY A 59 12.82 8.12 6.03
N VAL A 60 11.67 8.67 6.46
CA VAL A 60 11.40 10.10 6.51
C VAL A 60 11.80 10.66 7.85
N ALA A 61 12.81 11.52 7.86
CA ALA A 61 13.41 12.14 9.05
C ALA A 61 12.42 12.89 9.97
N ASP A 62 11.26 13.28 9.46
CA ASP A 62 10.28 14.11 10.17
C ASP A 62 9.02 13.38 10.66
N ALA A 63 8.88 12.08 10.42
CA ALA A 63 7.69 11.30 10.78
C ALA A 63 7.34 11.44 12.27
N HIS A 64 8.33 11.28 13.14
CA HIS A 64 8.16 11.43 14.59
C HIS A 64 7.66 12.80 15.01
N ASN A 65 7.97 13.84 14.26
CA ASN A 65 7.62 15.20 14.61
C ASN A 65 6.17 15.53 14.32
N ARG A 66 5.50 14.74 13.47
CA ARG A 66 4.10 14.92 13.06
C ARG A 66 3.14 13.92 13.70
N MET A 67 3.63 13.10 14.63
CA MET A 67 2.82 12.17 15.41
C MET A 67 2.89 12.52 16.88
N ARG A 68 1.74 12.59 17.54
CA ARG A 68 1.61 12.89 18.98
C ARG A 68 0.64 11.90 19.61
N TYR A 69 0.72 11.79 20.94
CA TYR A 69 -0.06 10.84 21.73
C TYR A 69 -0.66 11.55 22.92
N SER A 70 -1.93 11.30 23.20
CA SER A 70 -2.59 11.81 24.42
C SER A 70 -2.04 11.17 25.70
N GLN A 71 -1.47 9.96 25.58
CA GLN A 71 -0.82 9.24 26.68
C GLN A 71 -1.72 9.02 27.91
N PHE A 72 -3.01 8.77 27.72
CA PHE A 72 -3.93 8.50 28.81
C PHE A 72 -3.52 7.24 29.60
N ILE A 73 -3.92 7.20 30.86
CA ILE A 73 -3.81 6.06 31.75
C ILE A 73 -5.20 5.47 32.01
N ASP A 74 -5.28 4.32 32.70
CA ASP A 74 -6.55 3.62 32.92
C ASP A 74 -7.59 4.46 33.70
N GLU A 75 -7.15 5.34 34.58
CA GLU A 75 -8.03 6.26 35.30
C GLU A 75 -8.70 7.29 34.38
N ASP A 76 -7.99 7.75 33.35
CA ASP A 76 -8.51 8.69 32.35
C ASP A 76 -9.62 8.04 31.49
N LEU A 77 -9.56 6.72 31.28
CA LEU A 77 -10.64 6.01 30.59
C LEU A 77 -11.96 6.08 31.35
N ILE A 78 -11.91 6.16 32.68
CA ILE A 78 -13.10 6.23 33.54
C ILE A 78 -13.58 7.69 33.69
N GLN A 79 -12.66 8.63 33.86
CA GLN A 79 -12.96 10.03 34.16
C GLN A 79 -13.14 10.89 32.89
N GLY A 80 -12.63 10.44 31.76
CA GLY A 80 -12.62 11.14 30.47
C GLY A 80 -11.20 11.50 30.02
N SER A 81 -10.83 10.98 28.83
CA SER A 81 -9.47 11.08 28.27
C SER A 81 -9.28 12.23 27.27
N THR A 82 -10.33 13.03 27.02
CA THR A 82 -10.28 14.04 25.95
C THR A 82 -9.52 15.31 26.33
N GLN A 83 -9.33 15.59 27.62
CA GLN A 83 -8.60 16.78 28.06
C GLN A 83 -7.13 16.72 27.63
N GLN A 84 -6.45 15.61 27.90
CA GLN A 84 -5.06 15.41 27.49
C GLN A 84 -4.89 15.51 25.96
N LEU A 85 -5.87 14.97 25.21
CA LEU A 85 -5.90 15.07 23.77
C LEU A 85 -5.97 16.52 23.28
N GLU A 86 -6.87 17.33 23.89
CA GLU A 86 -7.04 18.74 23.53
C GLU A 86 -5.81 19.57 23.89
N GLU A 87 -5.20 19.31 25.03
CA GLU A 87 -3.98 19.99 25.51
C GLU A 87 -2.79 19.70 24.57
N GLU A 88 -2.58 18.44 24.18
CA GLU A 88 -1.48 18.05 23.29
C GLU A 88 -1.63 18.65 21.88
N ILE A 89 -2.84 18.66 21.32
CA ILE A 89 -3.08 19.29 20.01
C ILE A 89 -2.83 20.80 20.10
N ALA A 90 -3.34 21.47 21.14
CA ALA A 90 -3.12 22.90 21.31
C ALA A 90 -1.64 23.24 21.53
N ALA A 91 -0.92 22.45 22.31
CA ALA A 91 0.52 22.62 22.54
C ALA A 91 1.34 22.39 21.26
N PHE A 92 0.93 21.44 20.41
CA PHE A 92 1.58 21.22 19.13
C PHE A 92 1.38 22.42 18.20
N GLN A 93 0.12 22.88 18.03
CA GLN A 93 -0.20 24.00 17.16
C GLN A 93 0.48 25.31 17.57
N ALA A 94 0.71 25.52 18.87
CA ALA A 94 1.45 26.69 19.36
C ALA A 94 2.94 26.70 18.98
N ARG A 95 3.51 25.54 18.59
CA ARG A 95 4.93 25.38 18.23
C ARG A 95 5.15 25.13 16.77
N ARG A 96 4.21 24.51 16.10
CA ARG A 96 4.30 24.08 14.69
C ARG A 96 2.91 24.13 14.07
N GLU A 97 2.78 24.84 12.97
CA GLU A 97 1.52 24.91 12.25
C GLU A 97 1.27 23.61 11.46
N SER A 98 0.11 22.98 11.68
CA SER A 98 -0.45 21.99 10.76
C SER A 98 -1.73 22.54 10.16
N GLN A 99 -2.08 22.06 8.95
CA GLN A 99 -3.30 22.47 8.25
C GLN A 99 -4.47 21.52 8.54
N VAL A 100 -4.15 20.30 8.94
CA VAL A 100 -5.13 19.28 9.31
C VAL A 100 -4.60 18.40 10.44
N VAL A 101 -5.49 18.06 11.36
CA VAL A 101 -5.23 17.11 12.45
C VAL A 101 -6.13 15.91 12.26
N LEU A 102 -5.54 14.72 12.14
CA LEU A 102 -6.27 13.46 12.17
C LEU A 102 -6.16 12.86 13.58
N ILE A 103 -7.30 12.68 14.24
CA ILE A 103 -7.37 11.99 15.52
C ILE A 103 -7.63 10.51 15.24
N ASP A 104 -6.70 9.68 15.65
CA ASP A 104 -6.77 8.22 15.55
C ASP A 104 -6.93 7.61 16.94
N SER A 105 -8.01 6.88 17.16
CA SER A 105 -8.38 6.36 18.48
C SER A 105 -7.96 4.89 18.63
N SER A 106 -7.23 4.59 19.70
CA SER A 106 -6.89 3.21 20.04
C SER A 106 -8.12 2.34 20.35
N THR A 107 -7.95 1.03 20.33
CA THR A 107 -9.04 0.06 20.59
C THR A 107 -9.86 0.37 21.84
N PRO A 108 -9.29 0.66 23.03
CA PRO A 108 -10.08 1.00 24.21
C PRO A 108 -10.99 2.21 24.00
N ILE A 109 -10.51 3.26 23.34
CA ILE A 109 -11.30 4.46 23.05
C ILE A 109 -12.39 4.16 22.03
N SER A 110 -12.07 3.42 20.97
CA SER A 110 -13.06 3.02 19.94
C SER A 110 -14.20 2.17 20.55
N LEU A 111 -13.89 1.30 21.51
CA LEU A 111 -14.89 0.46 22.20
C LEU A 111 -15.80 1.25 23.15
N GLN A 112 -15.31 2.38 23.69
CA GLN A 112 -16.17 3.27 24.52
C GLN A 112 -17.31 3.90 23.72
N GLY A 113 -17.20 3.97 22.39
CA GLY A 113 -18.23 4.55 21.53
C GLY A 113 -18.46 6.06 21.76
N GLN A 114 -17.52 6.76 22.38
CA GLN A 114 -17.62 8.19 22.61
C GLN A 114 -17.48 8.96 21.30
N SER A 115 -18.48 9.81 21.01
CA SER A 115 -18.39 10.71 19.86
C SER A 115 -17.30 11.75 20.02
N MET A 116 -16.34 11.76 19.09
CA MET A 116 -15.27 12.76 19.05
C MET A 116 -15.68 14.06 18.35
N ALA A 117 -16.86 14.13 17.73
CA ALA A 117 -17.32 15.31 17.00
C ALA A 117 -17.37 16.60 17.82
N PRO A 118 -17.81 16.59 19.12
CA PRO A 118 -17.73 17.79 19.96
C PRO A 118 -16.30 18.25 20.25
N VAL A 119 -15.38 17.29 20.40
CA VAL A 119 -13.95 17.57 20.64
C VAL A 119 -13.34 18.23 19.40
N CYS A 120 -13.58 17.67 18.21
CA CYS A 120 -13.11 18.24 16.96
C CYS A 120 -13.59 19.69 16.79
N ARG A 121 -14.88 19.99 17.01
CA ARG A 121 -15.41 21.37 16.89
C ARG A 121 -14.72 22.34 17.85
N ARG A 122 -14.57 21.98 19.12
CA ARG A 122 -13.88 22.86 20.10
C ARG A 122 -12.42 23.11 19.71
N LEU A 123 -11.74 22.09 19.18
CA LEU A 123 -10.37 22.23 18.71
C LEU A 123 -10.27 23.11 17.46
N GLU A 124 -11.18 22.96 16.51
CA GLU A 124 -11.23 23.81 15.31
C GLU A 124 -11.48 25.28 15.69
N GLU A 125 -12.44 25.54 16.59
CA GLU A 125 -12.71 26.88 17.11
C GLU A 125 -11.50 27.50 17.84
N LYS A 126 -10.77 26.69 18.59
CA LYS A 126 -9.62 27.15 19.37
C LYS A 126 -8.36 27.35 18.54
N THR A 127 -8.13 26.52 17.52
CA THR A 127 -6.84 26.46 16.81
C THR A 127 -6.92 27.00 15.38
N GLY A 128 -8.11 27.08 14.80
CA GLY A 128 -8.31 27.51 13.41
C GLY A 128 -7.91 26.48 12.37
N VAL A 129 -7.56 25.23 12.75
CA VAL A 129 -7.16 24.16 11.85
C VAL A 129 -8.27 23.13 11.67
N HIS A 130 -8.27 22.43 10.57
CA HIS A 130 -9.21 21.33 10.36
C HIS A 130 -8.88 20.15 11.27
N VAL A 131 -9.86 19.69 12.05
CA VAL A 131 -9.70 18.56 12.97
C VAL A 131 -10.71 17.47 12.63
N VAL A 132 -10.22 16.29 12.31
CA VAL A 132 -11.05 15.14 11.94
C VAL A 132 -10.74 13.94 12.81
N ALA A 133 -11.76 13.32 13.39
CA ALA A 133 -11.62 12.05 14.08
C ALA A 133 -11.97 10.90 13.13
N VAL A 134 -11.04 9.97 12.99
CA VAL A 134 -11.21 8.83 12.10
C VAL A 134 -11.77 7.65 12.91
N ASP A 135 -12.96 7.18 12.54
CA ASP A 135 -13.51 5.91 13.07
C ASP A 135 -12.92 4.74 12.29
N ALA A 136 -11.75 4.32 12.68
CA ALA A 136 -11.02 3.25 12.04
C ALA A 136 -11.45 1.84 12.47
N ARG A 137 -12.40 1.70 13.43
CA ARG A 137 -12.86 0.42 13.96
C ARG A 137 -11.69 -0.47 14.42
N ASN A 138 -10.86 0.04 15.30
CA ASN A 138 -9.61 -0.60 15.75
C ASN A 138 -9.78 -1.94 16.51
N TYR A 139 -10.90 -2.63 16.36
CA TYR A 139 -11.21 -3.93 16.98
C TYR A 139 -11.58 -5.02 15.96
N ASP A 140 -11.95 -4.69 14.72
CA ASP A 140 -12.42 -5.66 13.73
C ASP A 140 -12.06 -5.34 12.27
N ALA A 141 -11.08 -4.47 12.05
CA ALA A 141 -10.64 -4.03 10.74
C ALA A 141 -9.11 -4.21 10.60
N ASP A 142 -8.61 -4.19 9.37
CA ASP A 142 -7.18 -4.23 9.06
C ASP A 142 -6.60 -2.86 8.69
N LEU A 143 -5.29 -2.85 8.40
CA LEU A 143 -4.53 -1.68 7.98
C LEU A 143 -5.23 -0.88 6.86
N TRP A 144 -5.68 -1.56 5.79
CA TRP A 144 -6.20 -0.89 4.61
C TRP A 144 -7.62 -0.38 4.81
N GLN A 145 -8.39 -0.99 5.70
CA GLN A 145 -9.69 -0.44 6.13
C GLN A 145 -9.50 0.83 6.97
N GLY A 146 -8.45 0.90 7.78
CA GLY A 146 -8.08 2.14 8.47
C GLY A 146 -7.66 3.26 7.51
N TYR A 147 -6.89 2.91 6.48
CA TYR A 147 -6.49 3.84 5.43
C TYR A 147 -7.71 4.36 4.64
N ASP A 148 -8.64 3.47 4.25
CA ASP A 148 -9.90 3.84 3.59
C ASP A 148 -10.78 4.71 4.47
N ALA A 149 -10.86 4.42 5.78
CA ALA A 149 -11.60 5.25 6.73
C ALA A 149 -11.04 6.67 6.83
N ALA A 150 -9.72 6.83 6.85
CA ALA A 150 -9.08 8.14 6.85
C ALA A 150 -9.36 8.91 5.56
N MET A 151 -9.24 8.26 4.39
CA MET A 151 -9.62 8.88 3.11
C MET A 151 -11.06 9.33 3.10
N ALA A 152 -11.99 8.46 3.48
CA ALA A 152 -13.42 8.78 3.52
C ALA A 152 -13.71 9.97 4.43
N THR A 153 -13.14 9.98 5.65
CA THR A 153 -13.32 11.09 6.60
C THR A 153 -12.79 12.42 6.04
N LEU A 154 -11.63 12.39 5.37
CA LEU A 154 -11.10 13.60 4.73
C LEU A 154 -11.97 14.07 3.56
N LEU A 155 -12.57 13.17 2.77
CA LEU A 155 -13.49 13.51 1.68
C LEU A 155 -14.81 14.12 2.20
N GLU A 156 -15.34 13.59 3.29
CA GLU A 156 -16.57 14.09 3.94
C GLU A 156 -16.43 15.52 4.49
N ARG A 157 -15.19 15.95 4.73
CA ARG A 157 -14.88 17.31 5.20
C ARG A 157 -14.70 18.34 4.07
N GLN A 158 -14.72 17.91 2.81
CA GLN A 158 -14.59 18.81 1.68
C GLN A 158 -15.92 19.48 1.34
N GLU A 159 -15.86 20.73 0.91
CA GLU A 159 -16.97 21.44 0.33
C GLU A 159 -17.08 21.15 -1.18
N TRP A 160 -18.03 20.32 -1.55
CA TRP A 160 -18.19 19.86 -2.92
C TRP A 160 -19.15 20.77 -3.71
N PRO A 161 -18.69 21.43 -4.79
CA PRO A 161 -19.57 22.18 -5.68
C PRO A 161 -20.47 21.22 -6.48
N ALA A 162 -21.49 21.76 -7.13
CA ALA A 162 -22.27 20.97 -8.08
C ALA A 162 -21.38 20.45 -9.21
N LEU A 163 -21.72 19.28 -9.76
CA LEU A 163 -20.90 18.67 -10.81
C LEU A 163 -20.78 19.57 -12.06
N ALA A 164 -21.80 20.38 -12.33
CA ALA A 164 -21.78 21.35 -13.44
C ALA A 164 -20.71 22.44 -13.29
N ASP A 165 -20.32 22.74 -12.05
CA ASP A 165 -19.35 23.79 -11.71
C ASP A 165 -17.92 23.26 -11.64
N THR A 166 -17.69 21.99 -12.04
CA THR A 166 -16.37 21.37 -12.06
C THR A 166 -15.71 21.46 -13.43
N GLU A 167 -14.39 21.36 -13.44
CA GLU A 167 -13.58 21.43 -14.67
C GLU A 167 -13.61 20.09 -15.43
N ALA A 168 -14.06 20.11 -16.68
CA ALA A 168 -14.30 18.91 -17.50
C ALA A 168 -13.04 18.10 -17.83
N ASP A 169 -11.87 18.73 -17.83
CA ASP A 169 -10.58 18.13 -18.12
C ASP A 169 -9.75 17.87 -16.85
N GLU A 170 -10.29 18.13 -15.66
CA GLU A 170 -9.64 17.84 -14.40
C GLU A 170 -10.05 16.47 -13.84
N VAL A 171 -9.07 15.76 -13.32
CA VAL A 171 -9.21 14.45 -12.70
C VAL A 171 -8.46 14.42 -11.36
N ALA A 172 -9.00 13.70 -10.40
CA ALA A 172 -8.29 13.31 -9.18
C ALA A 172 -8.07 11.80 -9.16
N VAL A 173 -6.99 11.36 -8.54
CA VAL A 173 -6.65 9.94 -8.36
C VAL A 173 -6.52 9.65 -6.87
N LEU A 174 -7.22 8.62 -6.39
CA LEU A 174 -7.22 8.20 -4.99
C LEU A 174 -6.94 6.72 -4.86
N GLY A 175 -6.43 6.31 -3.70
CA GLY A 175 -6.40 4.92 -3.30
C GLY A 175 -5.17 4.15 -3.77
N TYR A 176 -4.02 4.81 -3.89
CA TYR A 176 -2.72 4.18 -3.90
C TYR A 176 -1.95 4.61 -2.64
N PRO A 177 -1.43 3.68 -1.84
CA PRO A 177 -0.70 4.03 -0.63
C PRO A 177 0.73 4.48 -0.99
N PHE A 178 0.99 5.74 -0.70
CA PHE A 178 2.33 6.33 -0.78
C PHE A 178 2.89 6.36 0.64
N ASP A 179 3.57 5.31 1.01
CA ASP A 179 4.09 5.08 2.36
C ASP A 179 5.30 5.95 2.71
N ARG A 180 5.96 6.54 1.70
CA ARG A 180 7.13 7.41 1.86
C ARG A 180 7.18 8.48 0.80
N TYR A 181 7.93 9.57 1.07
CA TYR A 181 8.17 10.66 0.11
C TYR A 181 9.40 10.39 -0.78
N GLU A 182 9.79 9.16 -0.94
CA GLU A 182 10.94 8.82 -1.75
C GLU A 182 10.69 9.06 -3.25
N PRO A 183 11.75 9.26 -4.04
CA PRO A 183 11.63 9.54 -5.46
C PRO A 183 10.87 8.50 -6.29
N ASP A 184 10.75 7.25 -5.82
CA ASP A 184 9.93 6.23 -6.48
C ASP A 184 8.42 6.53 -6.39
N HIS A 185 7.95 7.03 -5.26
CA HIS A 185 6.57 7.48 -5.11
C HIS A 185 6.31 8.74 -5.92
N GLN A 186 7.25 9.69 -5.92
CA GLN A 186 7.20 10.85 -6.79
C GLN A 186 7.20 10.44 -8.27
N GLY A 187 8.00 9.44 -8.63
CA GLY A 187 8.02 8.84 -9.97
C GLY A 187 6.67 8.24 -10.37
N THR A 188 6.00 7.54 -9.43
CA THR A 188 4.67 6.97 -9.67
C THR A 188 3.63 8.07 -9.89
N VAL A 189 3.63 9.13 -9.06
CA VAL A 189 2.75 10.30 -9.26
C VAL A 189 3.00 10.95 -10.62
N ALA A 190 4.27 11.17 -10.98
CA ALA A 190 4.65 11.76 -12.26
C ALA A 190 4.19 10.88 -13.45
N GLU A 191 4.30 9.56 -13.34
CA GLU A 191 3.87 8.63 -14.40
C GLU A 191 2.35 8.61 -14.57
N LEU A 192 1.58 8.59 -13.48
CA LEU A 192 0.12 8.71 -13.53
C LEU A 192 -0.31 10.02 -14.19
N ARG A 193 0.31 11.15 -13.79
CA ARG A 193 0.08 12.46 -14.40
C ARG A 193 0.43 12.49 -15.88
N ARG A 194 1.54 11.89 -16.27
CA ARG A 194 1.99 11.79 -17.67
C ARG A 194 0.98 11.06 -18.55
N LEU A 195 0.49 9.93 -18.08
CA LEU A 195 -0.51 9.13 -18.79
C LEU A 195 -1.84 9.87 -18.94
N LEU A 196 -2.32 10.49 -17.87
CA LEU A 196 -3.57 11.28 -17.87
C LEU A 196 -3.45 12.51 -18.76
N TYR A 197 -2.32 13.22 -18.67
CA TYR A 197 -2.05 14.37 -19.55
C TYR A 197 -2.02 13.96 -21.03
N GLY A 198 -1.48 12.81 -21.35
CA GLY A 198 -1.47 12.26 -22.72
C GLY A 198 -2.87 12.12 -23.32
N ILE A 199 -3.87 11.80 -22.51
CA ILE A 199 -5.28 11.75 -22.96
C ILE A 199 -6.03 13.08 -22.78
N GLY A 200 -5.33 14.15 -22.34
CA GLY A 200 -5.88 15.49 -22.17
C GLY A 200 -6.65 15.67 -20.88
N LEU A 201 -6.27 14.95 -19.82
CA LEU A 201 -6.73 15.15 -18.45
C LEU A 201 -5.60 15.72 -17.58
N GLN A 202 -5.96 16.64 -16.69
CA GLN A 202 -5.04 17.21 -15.71
C GLN A 202 -5.31 16.60 -14.34
N ALA A 203 -4.35 15.84 -13.80
CA ALA A 203 -4.45 15.30 -12.44
C ALA A 203 -4.16 16.42 -11.43
N ARG A 204 -5.23 17.09 -10.95
CA ARG A 204 -5.14 18.16 -9.95
C ARG A 204 -4.64 17.67 -8.61
N ALA A 205 -5.15 16.53 -8.17
CA ALA A 205 -4.72 15.91 -6.94
C ALA A 205 -4.48 14.41 -7.18
N VAL A 206 -3.33 13.93 -6.73
CA VAL A 206 -3.10 12.52 -6.47
C VAL A 206 -3.10 12.38 -4.94
N TRP A 207 -4.17 11.84 -4.40
CA TRP A 207 -4.43 11.90 -2.96
C TRP A 207 -3.47 11.06 -2.15
N LEU A 208 -3.09 11.59 -0.99
CA LEU A 208 -2.21 10.96 0.00
C LEU A 208 -0.87 10.53 -0.62
N SER A 209 -0.26 11.43 -1.39
CA SER A 209 0.96 11.17 -2.16
C SER A 209 2.13 12.10 -1.81
N GLY A 210 2.11 12.70 -0.61
CA GLY A 210 3.11 13.68 -0.20
C GLY A 210 2.76 15.12 -0.58
N GLU A 211 1.53 15.37 -1.03
CA GLU A 211 1.05 16.72 -1.34
C GLU A 211 0.45 17.40 -0.10
N PRO A 212 0.61 18.72 0.08
CA PRO A 212 0.02 19.48 1.18
C PRO A 212 -1.52 19.39 1.19
N TYR A 213 -2.13 19.58 2.35
CA TYR A 213 -3.59 19.50 2.51
C TYR A 213 -4.35 20.43 1.56
N ALA A 214 -3.84 21.63 1.31
CA ALA A 214 -4.43 22.56 0.33
C ALA A 214 -4.50 21.98 -1.09
N THR A 215 -3.54 21.13 -1.49
CA THR A 215 -3.59 20.42 -2.78
C THR A 215 -4.65 19.33 -2.76
N LEU A 216 -4.81 18.61 -1.64
CA LEU A 216 -5.85 17.57 -1.51
C LEU A 216 -7.25 18.19 -1.65
N GLN A 217 -7.46 19.41 -1.17
CA GLN A 217 -8.73 20.12 -1.32
C GLN A 217 -9.08 20.42 -2.78
N GLN A 218 -8.10 20.45 -3.69
CA GLN A 218 -8.35 20.64 -5.13
C GLN A 218 -9.16 19.50 -5.77
N ILE A 219 -9.32 18.36 -5.07
CA ILE A 219 -10.18 17.26 -5.54
C ILE A 219 -11.60 17.74 -5.87
N THR A 220 -12.09 18.73 -5.15
CA THR A 220 -13.46 19.25 -5.31
C THR A 220 -13.71 19.88 -6.67
N ARG A 221 -12.66 20.35 -7.36
CA ARG A 221 -12.72 20.92 -8.70
C ARG A 221 -12.74 19.86 -9.80
N ALA A 222 -12.22 18.66 -9.52
CA ALA A 222 -12.15 17.59 -10.48
C ALA A 222 -13.53 17.03 -10.82
N ARG A 223 -13.85 16.96 -12.12
CA ARG A 223 -15.07 16.30 -12.60
C ARG A 223 -14.97 14.78 -12.49
N HIS A 224 -13.81 14.25 -12.74
CA HIS A 224 -13.55 12.82 -12.76
C HIS A 224 -12.73 12.42 -11.54
N VAL A 225 -13.15 11.36 -10.85
CA VAL A 225 -12.43 10.79 -9.71
C VAL A 225 -12.09 9.34 -10.03
N VAL A 226 -10.81 9.02 -10.15
CA VAL A 226 -10.31 7.68 -10.43
C VAL A 226 -9.93 7.01 -9.12
N LEU A 227 -10.48 5.82 -8.87
CA LEU A 227 -10.11 4.99 -7.74
C LEU A 227 -9.12 3.91 -8.14
N LEU A 228 -8.06 3.82 -7.38
CA LEU A 228 -7.13 2.70 -7.32
C LEU A 228 -7.56 1.74 -6.19
N PRO A 229 -7.11 0.48 -6.18
CA PRO A 229 -7.73 -0.58 -5.39
C PRO A 229 -7.77 -0.39 -3.87
N TRP A 230 -6.94 0.46 -3.28
CA TRP A 230 -6.95 0.71 -1.82
C TRP A 230 -8.02 1.71 -1.38
N ALA A 231 -8.68 2.40 -2.31
CA ALA A 231 -9.93 3.10 -2.04
C ALA A 231 -11.07 2.08 -2.02
N GLN A 232 -11.59 1.79 -0.84
CA GLN A 232 -12.59 0.75 -0.62
C GLN A 232 -14.00 1.37 -0.47
N GLU A 233 -14.90 0.65 0.17
CA GLU A 233 -16.32 0.97 0.24
C GLU A 233 -16.62 2.31 0.91
N ARG A 234 -15.88 2.68 1.97
CA ARG A 234 -16.13 3.94 2.70
C ARG A 234 -15.80 5.15 1.82
N THR A 235 -14.65 5.12 1.17
CA THR A 235 -14.23 6.17 0.21
C THR A 235 -15.24 6.30 -0.93
N GLU A 236 -15.67 5.19 -1.50
CA GLU A 236 -16.66 5.19 -2.58
C GLU A 236 -17.99 5.77 -2.14
N LYS A 237 -18.47 5.39 -0.96
CA LYS A 237 -19.70 5.93 -0.36
C LYS A 237 -19.60 7.43 -0.11
N ALA A 238 -18.48 7.92 0.41
CA ALA A 238 -18.25 9.35 0.65
C ALA A 238 -18.29 10.14 -0.66
N LEU A 239 -17.67 9.65 -1.74
CA LEU A 239 -17.71 10.28 -3.06
C LEU A 239 -19.12 10.31 -3.65
N ARG A 240 -19.86 9.20 -3.57
CA ARG A 240 -21.27 9.17 -4.05
C ARG A 240 -22.16 10.13 -3.25
N ALA A 241 -21.97 10.21 -1.94
CA ALA A 241 -22.68 11.19 -1.11
C ALA A 241 -22.36 12.64 -1.50
N ALA A 242 -21.14 12.88 -2.00
CA ALA A 242 -20.70 14.18 -2.56
C ALA A 242 -21.14 14.40 -4.02
N GLY A 243 -21.98 13.52 -4.59
CA GLY A 243 -22.46 13.63 -5.97
C GLY A 243 -21.39 13.29 -7.02
N ARG A 244 -20.37 12.54 -6.66
CA ARG A 244 -19.31 12.06 -7.56
C ARG A 244 -19.43 10.56 -7.80
N GLU A 245 -19.58 10.16 -9.06
CA GLU A 245 -19.50 8.74 -9.44
C GLU A 245 -18.04 8.39 -9.73
N PRO A 246 -17.41 7.53 -8.93
CA PRO A 246 -16.00 7.21 -9.10
C PRO A 246 -15.75 6.25 -10.28
N ILE A 247 -14.60 6.42 -10.94
CA ILE A 247 -14.14 5.55 -12.02
C ILE A 247 -13.21 4.48 -11.43
N ARG A 248 -13.68 3.24 -11.34
CA ARG A 248 -12.85 2.10 -10.96
C ARG A 248 -12.09 1.59 -12.19
N ALA A 249 -10.81 1.89 -12.27
CA ALA A 249 -9.98 1.58 -13.43
C ALA A 249 -8.93 0.47 -13.18
N GLY A 250 -8.89 -0.12 -11.97
CA GLY A 250 -7.88 -1.11 -11.59
C GLY A 250 -6.51 -0.48 -11.29
N LEU A 251 -5.48 -1.31 -11.19
CA LEU A 251 -4.11 -0.89 -10.93
C LEU A 251 -3.31 -0.89 -12.25
N PRO A 252 -2.75 0.25 -12.72
CA PRO A 252 -1.99 0.29 -13.97
C PRO A 252 -0.57 -0.27 -13.78
N MET A 253 -0.45 -1.57 -13.52
CA MET A 253 0.81 -2.28 -13.32
C MET A 253 1.04 -3.29 -14.45
N GLY A 254 2.10 -3.12 -15.24
CA GLY A 254 2.28 -3.82 -16.51
C GLY A 254 1.62 -3.10 -17.69
N LEU A 255 1.76 -3.64 -18.88
CA LEU A 255 1.23 -3.03 -20.10
C LEU A 255 -0.27 -3.23 -20.25
N ALA A 256 -0.74 -4.45 -20.16
CA ALA A 256 -2.15 -4.78 -20.34
C ALA A 256 -3.03 -4.04 -19.32
N ALA A 257 -2.64 -4.04 -18.05
CA ALA A 257 -3.35 -3.33 -17.01
C ALA A 257 -3.33 -1.80 -17.22
N THR A 258 -2.20 -1.24 -17.66
CA THR A 258 -2.10 0.20 -18.01
C THR A 258 -3.01 0.56 -19.18
N GLU A 259 -3.06 -0.28 -20.23
CA GLU A 259 -3.97 -0.08 -21.37
C GLU A 259 -5.43 -0.04 -20.91
N ARG A 260 -5.83 -1.03 -20.11
CA ARG A 260 -7.18 -1.11 -19.61
C ARG A 260 -7.52 0.10 -18.74
N TRP A 261 -6.62 0.47 -17.81
CA TRP A 261 -6.77 1.63 -16.94
C TRP A 261 -7.01 2.90 -17.76
N LEU A 262 -6.16 3.13 -18.77
CA LEU A 262 -6.26 4.32 -19.60
C LEU A 262 -7.53 4.33 -20.47
N ARG A 263 -7.92 3.18 -21.05
CA ARG A 263 -9.16 3.05 -21.82
C ARG A 263 -10.40 3.28 -20.96
N THR A 264 -10.42 2.75 -19.73
CA THR A 264 -11.54 2.93 -18.79
C THR A 264 -11.75 4.39 -18.47
N ILE A 265 -10.68 5.11 -18.13
CA ILE A 265 -10.74 6.55 -17.82
C ILE A 265 -11.12 7.35 -19.07
N ALA A 266 -10.53 7.03 -20.21
CA ALA A 266 -10.81 7.72 -21.46
C ALA A 266 -12.26 7.52 -21.94
N ALA A 267 -12.84 6.35 -21.73
CA ALA A 267 -14.26 6.09 -22.04
C ALA A 267 -15.17 6.94 -21.14
N ALA A 268 -14.91 6.97 -19.83
CA ALA A 268 -15.68 7.75 -18.87
C ALA A 268 -15.58 9.26 -19.11
N SER A 269 -14.45 9.74 -19.67
CA SER A 269 -14.18 11.17 -19.92
C SER A 269 -14.36 11.60 -21.37
N GLY A 270 -14.81 10.71 -22.28
CA GLY A 270 -15.01 11.04 -23.71
C GLY A 270 -13.72 11.24 -24.49
N ARG A 271 -12.62 10.55 -24.13
CA ARG A 271 -11.28 10.74 -24.72
C ARG A 271 -10.68 9.49 -25.39
N ALA A 272 -11.53 8.56 -25.82
CA ALA A 272 -11.14 7.26 -26.36
C ALA A 272 -10.09 7.34 -27.49
N GLU A 273 -10.24 8.24 -28.47
CA GLU A 273 -9.29 8.40 -29.58
C GLU A 273 -7.89 8.83 -29.11
N ARG A 274 -7.83 9.71 -28.08
CA ARG A 274 -6.56 10.15 -27.50
C ARG A 274 -5.85 9.00 -26.79
N ALA A 275 -6.61 8.19 -26.05
CA ALA A 275 -6.06 7.00 -25.38
C ALA A 275 -5.41 6.05 -26.39
N GLU A 276 -6.06 5.74 -27.50
CA GLU A 276 -5.48 4.86 -28.52
C GLU A 276 -4.20 5.42 -29.16
N LYS A 277 -4.06 6.75 -29.28
CA LYS A 277 -2.82 7.36 -29.75
C LYS A 277 -1.70 7.21 -28.74
N VAL A 278 -1.98 7.47 -27.45
CA VAL A 278 -1.02 7.30 -26.36
C VAL A 278 -0.56 5.84 -26.27
N LEU A 279 -1.50 4.90 -26.28
CA LEU A 279 -1.21 3.47 -26.19
C LEU A 279 -0.33 2.99 -27.33
N ARG A 280 -0.61 3.38 -28.58
CA ARG A 280 0.26 3.03 -29.72
C ARG A 280 1.69 3.57 -29.55
N HIS A 281 1.84 4.78 -29.04
CA HIS A 281 3.16 5.37 -28.79
C HIS A 281 3.90 4.60 -27.69
N GLU A 282 3.25 4.33 -26.54
CA GLU A 282 3.84 3.56 -25.46
C GLU A 282 4.27 2.15 -25.90
N HIS A 283 3.42 1.45 -26.63
CA HIS A 283 3.74 0.14 -27.18
C HIS A 283 4.98 0.16 -28.07
N ALA A 284 5.04 1.10 -29.01
CA ALA A 284 6.19 1.22 -29.91
C ALA A 284 7.50 1.47 -29.13
N ARG A 285 7.41 2.30 -28.09
CA ARG A 285 8.57 2.69 -27.25
C ARG A 285 9.11 1.51 -26.44
N ILE A 286 8.24 0.73 -25.79
CA ILE A 286 8.67 -0.30 -24.84
C ILE A 286 8.81 -1.71 -25.41
N LYS A 287 8.23 -1.98 -26.57
CA LYS A 287 8.28 -3.30 -27.23
C LYS A 287 9.70 -3.89 -27.32
N PRO A 288 10.75 -3.16 -27.76
CA PRO A 288 12.09 -3.73 -27.83
C PRO A 288 12.66 -4.11 -26.46
N LEU A 289 12.34 -3.33 -25.41
CA LEU A 289 12.80 -3.59 -24.04
C LEU A 289 12.07 -4.78 -23.42
N TYR A 290 10.78 -4.92 -23.68
CA TYR A 290 10.03 -6.10 -23.28
C TYR A 290 10.52 -7.37 -23.97
N ALA A 291 10.85 -7.28 -25.26
CA ALA A 291 11.44 -8.41 -25.98
C ALA A 291 12.80 -8.83 -25.41
N LEU A 292 13.58 -7.88 -24.89
CA LEU A 292 14.83 -8.17 -24.17
C LEU A 292 14.55 -8.86 -22.84
N ALA A 293 13.64 -8.32 -22.03
CA ALA A 293 13.24 -8.90 -20.76
C ALA A 293 12.68 -10.33 -20.93
N HIS A 294 11.76 -10.52 -21.90
CA HIS A 294 11.19 -11.82 -22.22
C HIS A 294 12.27 -12.87 -22.50
N ARG A 295 13.26 -12.58 -23.39
CA ARG A 295 14.35 -13.53 -23.70
C ARG A 295 15.17 -13.99 -22.50
N ARG A 296 15.19 -13.20 -21.40
CA ARG A 296 15.94 -13.48 -20.19
C ARG A 296 15.10 -14.07 -19.06
N LEU A 297 13.80 -13.78 -19.06
CA LEU A 297 12.89 -14.10 -17.97
C LEU A 297 11.90 -15.22 -18.29
N ALA A 298 11.64 -15.51 -19.55
CA ALA A 298 10.68 -16.54 -19.95
C ALA A 298 11.02 -17.90 -19.29
N GLY A 299 10.03 -18.50 -18.63
CA GLY A 299 10.13 -19.75 -17.90
C GLY A 299 10.81 -19.67 -16.54
N ARG A 300 11.37 -18.50 -16.14
CA ARG A 300 11.94 -18.33 -14.79
C ARG A 300 10.82 -18.32 -13.76
N ARG A 301 11.06 -18.93 -12.62
CA ARG A 301 10.05 -19.19 -11.59
C ARG A 301 10.21 -18.23 -10.41
N TYR A 302 9.08 -17.71 -9.93
CA TYR A 302 9.09 -16.76 -8.82
C TYR A 302 8.09 -17.12 -7.71
N ALA A 303 8.37 -16.62 -6.51
CA ALA A 303 7.43 -16.48 -5.41
C ALA A 303 7.15 -15.00 -5.18
N ALA A 304 5.90 -14.64 -4.80
CA ALA A 304 5.55 -13.25 -4.50
C ALA A 304 4.64 -13.14 -3.29
N PHE A 305 4.89 -12.09 -2.50
CA PHE A 305 4.24 -11.82 -1.22
C PHE A 305 3.78 -10.35 -1.23
N ALA A 306 2.48 -10.11 -1.27
CA ALA A 306 1.92 -8.75 -1.31
C ALA A 306 0.43 -8.74 -0.94
N ASP A 307 -0.15 -7.55 -0.77
CA ASP A 307 -1.60 -7.40 -0.78
C ASP A 307 -2.20 -7.78 -2.16
N ALA A 308 -3.49 -8.10 -2.17
CA ALA A 308 -4.14 -8.65 -3.37
C ALA A 308 -3.98 -7.77 -4.63
N PRO A 309 -4.14 -6.43 -4.59
CA PRO A 309 -3.93 -5.59 -5.76
C PRO A 309 -2.50 -5.61 -6.31
N ARG A 310 -1.50 -5.52 -5.42
CA ARG A 310 -0.09 -5.59 -5.85
C ARG A 310 0.25 -6.97 -6.39
N LEU A 311 -0.27 -8.03 -5.75
CA LEU A 311 -0.03 -9.40 -6.19
C LEU A 311 -0.64 -9.66 -7.57
N ALA A 312 -1.86 -9.19 -7.82
CA ALA A 312 -2.49 -9.26 -9.13
C ALA A 312 -1.69 -8.49 -10.19
N GLY A 313 -1.26 -7.28 -9.87
CA GLY A 313 -0.43 -6.46 -10.76
C GLY A 313 0.93 -7.10 -11.06
N LEU A 314 1.61 -7.66 -10.05
CA LEU A 314 2.85 -8.41 -10.23
C LEU A 314 2.65 -9.63 -11.13
N ALA A 315 1.62 -10.43 -10.87
CA ALA A 315 1.31 -11.61 -11.66
C ALA A 315 0.99 -11.24 -13.12
N ALA A 316 0.25 -10.16 -13.34
CA ALA A 316 -0.04 -9.64 -14.68
C ALA A 316 1.23 -9.25 -15.42
N LEU A 317 2.08 -8.41 -14.82
CA LEU A 317 3.32 -7.93 -15.41
C LEU A 317 4.30 -9.06 -15.70
N LEU A 318 4.53 -9.96 -14.74
CA LEU A 318 5.49 -11.04 -14.91
C LEU A 318 5.01 -12.09 -15.93
N ALA A 319 3.69 -12.28 -16.07
CA ALA A 319 3.12 -13.09 -17.12
C ALA A 319 3.31 -12.49 -18.53
N GLU A 320 3.47 -11.16 -18.66
CA GLU A 320 3.77 -10.50 -19.95
C GLU A 320 5.15 -10.90 -20.50
N VAL A 321 6.05 -11.32 -19.63
CA VAL A 321 7.39 -11.82 -19.98
C VAL A 321 7.55 -13.32 -19.70
N GLU A 322 6.44 -14.03 -19.59
CA GLU A 322 6.34 -15.49 -19.42
C GLU A 322 7.09 -16.06 -18.20
N MET A 323 7.20 -15.29 -17.11
CA MET A 323 7.63 -15.84 -15.82
C MET A 323 6.51 -16.67 -15.19
N VAL A 324 6.90 -17.69 -14.42
CA VAL A 324 5.98 -18.69 -13.84
C VAL A 324 5.88 -18.52 -12.32
N PRO A 325 4.69 -18.20 -11.78
CA PRO A 325 4.49 -18.17 -10.33
C PRO A 325 4.48 -19.60 -9.77
N VAL A 326 5.22 -19.85 -8.69
CA VAL A 326 5.22 -21.13 -7.98
C VAL A 326 4.70 -21.04 -6.55
N CYS A 327 4.76 -19.86 -5.96
CA CYS A 327 4.17 -19.55 -4.66
C CYS A 327 3.67 -18.11 -4.67
N LEU A 328 2.42 -17.90 -4.31
CA LEU A 328 1.80 -16.59 -4.16
C LEU A 328 1.19 -16.47 -2.77
N CYS A 329 1.40 -15.32 -2.14
CA CYS A 329 0.94 -15.05 -0.79
C CYS A 329 0.21 -13.70 -0.73
N THR A 330 -1.05 -13.71 -0.35
CA THR A 330 -1.81 -12.48 -0.05
C THR A 330 -1.70 -12.12 1.42
N ALA A 331 -1.62 -10.82 1.68
CA ALA A 331 -1.72 -10.22 2.99
C ALA A 331 -2.90 -9.23 3.02
N HIS A 332 -3.54 -9.06 4.19
CA HIS A 332 -4.68 -8.19 4.46
C HIS A 332 -6.02 -8.66 3.86
N PHE A 333 -6.85 -9.17 4.72
CA PHE A 333 -8.14 -9.78 4.36
C PHE A 333 -9.11 -8.82 3.64
N SER A 334 -9.05 -7.50 3.95
CA SER A 334 -9.98 -6.50 3.35
C SER A 334 -9.75 -6.27 1.86
N LEU A 335 -8.56 -6.56 1.36
CA LEU A 335 -8.23 -6.42 -0.06
C LEU A 335 -8.43 -7.72 -0.86
N GLY A 336 -8.83 -8.79 -0.18
CA GLY A 336 -9.17 -10.08 -0.79
C GLY A 336 -8.03 -11.10 -0.81
N GLY A 337 -8.39 -12.34 -1.16
CA GLY A 337 -7.53 -13.49 -1.26
C GLY A 337 -7.34 -13.98 -2.70
N ARG A 338 -7.22 -15.31 -2.86
CA ARG A 338 -6.97 -15.95 -4.17
C ARG A 338 -8.04 -15.62 -5.22
N ALA A 339 -9.30 -15.61 -4.81
CA ALA A 339 -10.42 -15.38 -5.74
C ALA A 339 -10.39 -13.96 -6.31
N GLU A 340 -10.12 -12.96 -5.45
CA GLU A 340 -10.03 -11.56 -5.82
C GLU A 340 -8.81 -11.30 -6.71
N VAL A 341 -7.65 -11.87 -6.37
CA VAL A 341 -6.44 -11.78 -7.22
C VAL A 341 -6.69 -12.40 -8.59
N ALA A 342 -7.34 -13.57 -8.66
CA ALA A 342 -7.69 -14.20 -9.92
C ALA A 342 -8.67 -13.33 -10.75
N ALA A 343 -9.67 -12.74 -10.09
CA ALA A 343 -10.62 -11.83 -10.73
C ALA A 343 -9.93 -10.57 -11.27
N MET A 344 -9.06 -9.92 -10.46
CA MET A 344 -8.28 -8.75 -10.88
C MET A 344 -7.36 -9.09 -12.06
N LEU A 345 -6.64 -10.21 -11.98
CA LEU A 345 -5.73 -10.66 -13.04
C LEU A 345 -6.49 -10.90 -14.36
N GLN A 346 -7.64 -11.57 -14.29
CA GLN A 346 -8.51 -11.79 -15.45
C GLN A 346 -9.05 -10.46 -15.98
N GLN A 347 -9.51 -9.61 -15.09
CA GLN A 347 -10.08 -8.31 -15.44
C GLN A 347 -9.02 -7.38 -16.04
N ASP A 348 -7.87 -7.23 -15.44
CA ASP A 348 -6.88 -6.22 -15.80
C ASP A 348 -5.93 -6.68 -16.91
N ALA A 349 -5.64 -7.97 -17.00
CA ALA A 349 -4.69 -8.51 -17.96
C ALA A 349 -5.23 -9.63 -18.88
N GLY A 350 -6.46 -10.10 -18.67
CA GLY A 350 -7.01 -11.23 -19.42
C GLY A 350 -6.26 -12.54 -19.18
N ARG A 351 -5.68 -12.70 -17.98
CA ARG A 351 -4.85 -13.85 -17.60
C ARG A 351 -5.51 -14.65 -16.48
N THR A 352 -5.14 -15.92 -16.39
CA THR A 352 -5.56 -16.82 -15.31
C THR A 352 -4.37 -17.24 -14.46
N LEU A 353 -4.61 -17.49 -13.17
CA LEU A 353 -3.60 -18.10 -12.30
C LEU A 353 -3.42 -19.58 -12.69
N PRO A 354 -2.18 -20.10 -12.66
CA PRO A 354 -1.94 -21.54 -12.80
C PRO A 354 -2.59 -22.34 -11.66
N ASP A 355 -3.11 -23.54 -11.99
CA ASP A 355 -3.78 -24.40 -11.00
C ASP A 355 -2.82 -24.94 -9.93
N ASP A 356 -1.55 -25.16 -10.30
CA ASP A 356 -0.50 -25.74 -9.47
C ASP A 356 0.29 -24.71 -8.64
N VAL A 357 -0.09 -23.43 -8.67
CA VAL A 357 0.52 -22.41 -7.83
C VAL A 357 0.20 -22.65 -6.35
N HIS A 358 1.22 -22.69 -5.52
CA HIS A 358 1.03 -22.75 -4.08
C HIS A 358 0.51 -21.40 -3.57
N TRP A 359 -0.59 -21.45 -2.82
CA TRP A 359 -1.28 -20.25 -2.36
C TRP A 359 -1.31 -20.15 -0.83
N LEU A 360 -1.02 -18.97 -0.30
CA LEU A 360 -1.12 -18.63 1.12
C LEU A 360 -1.97 -17.36 1.28
N GLU A 361 -2.79 -17.34 2.32
CA GLU A 361 -3.57 -16.17 2.73
C GLU A 361 -3.26 -15.82 4.17
N ASP A 362 -2.85 -14.59 4.41
CA ASP A 362 -2.47 -14.05 5.73
C ASP A 362 -1.67 -15.05 6.60
N PRO A 363 -0.60 -15.66 6.06
CA PRO A 363 0.14 -16.66 6.80
C PRO A 363 0.80 -16.05 8.04
N THR A 364 0.88 -16.84 9.10
CA THR A 364 1.65 -16.43 10.29
C THR A 364 3.15 -16.36 9.96
N PRO A 365 3.95 -15.61 10.76
CA PRO A 365 5.41 -15.62 10.64
C PRO A 365 6.01 -17.00 10.64
N GLU A 366 5.48 -17.93 11.48
CA GLU A 366 5.94 -19.31 11.55
C GLU A 366 5.67 -20.06 10.24
N ALA A 367 4.50 -19.86 9.63
CA ALA A 367 4.18 -20.53 8.36
C ALA A 367 5.14 -20.11 7.23
N LEU A 368 5.56 -18.84 7.19
CA LEU A 368 6.59 -18.40 6.23
C LEU A 368 7.98 -18.87 6.58
N ALA A 369 8.34 -18.88 7.87
CA ALA A 369 9.59 -19.45 8.32
C ALA A 369 9.68 -20.96 8.03
N ASP A 370 8.57 -21.68 8.10
CA ASP A 370 8.50 -23.11 7.72
C ASP A 370 8.67 -23.30 6.21
N LEU A 371 8.13 -22.42 5.38
CA LEU A 371 8.43 -22.41 3.96
C LEU A 371 9.90 -22.18 3.66
N ALA A 372 10.55 -21.26 4.37
CA ALA A 372 11.99 -20.99 4.24
C ALA A 372 12.82 -22.19 4.69
N ARG A 373 12.47 -22.80 5.84
CA ARG A 373 13.12 -24.02 6.36
C ARG A 373 12.93 -25.22 5.43
N GLY A 374 11.78 -25.34 4.75
CA GLY A 374 11.54 -26.37 3.75
C GLY A 374 12.57 -26.32 2.62
N ARG A 375 13.05 -25.13 2.22
CA ARG A 375 14.17 -24.99 1.31
C ARG A 375 15.52 -25.30 1.99
N ALA A 376 15.72 -24.81 3.20
CA ALA A 376 16.95 -25.07 3.99
C ALA A 376 17.09 -26.54 4.38
N ALA A 377 15.99 -27.28 4.52
CA ALA A 377 16.05 -28.73 4.80
C ALA A 377 16.68 -29.56 3.69
N LEU A 378 16.92 -28.98 2.52
CA LEU A 378 17.74 -29.58 1.46
C LEU A 378 19.25 -29.43 1.71
N ILE A 379 19.65 -28.76 2.79
CA ILE A 379 21.05 -28.62 3.22
C ILE A 379 21.31 -29.63 4.31
N ASP A 380 22.34 -30.49 4.12
CA ASP A 380 22.72 -31.48 5.13
C ASP A 380 23.43 -30.82 6.35
N ARG A 381 23.70 -31.64 7.37
CA ARG A 381 24.37 -31.16 8.60
C ARG A 381 25.78 -30.63 8.38
N GLU A 382 26.39 -30.95 7.26
CA GLU A 382 27.69 -30.47 6.84
C GLU A 382 27.61 -29.25 5.93
N GLY A 383 26.40 -28.67 5.75
CA GLY A 383 26.15 -27.49 4.92
C GLY A 383 26.12 -27.76 3.41
N ARG A 384 26.03 -29.03 2.99
CA ARG A 384 25.96 -29.41 1.58
C ARG A 384 24.49 -29.49 1.13
N VAL A 385 24.19 -28.92 -0.01
CA VAL A 385 22.84 -29.03 -0.61
C VAL A 385 22.61 -30.46 -1.10
N GLN A 386 21.66 -31.15 -0.49
CA GLN A 386 21.23 -32.48 -0.89
C GLN A 386 20.08 -32.38 -1.90
N PRO A 387 20.10 -33.13 -2.98
CA PRO A 387 18.95 -33.25 -3.84
C PRO A 387 17.79 -33.90 -3.06
N PRO A 388 16.53 -33.47 -3.29
CA PRO A 388 15.39 -34.12 -2.65
C PRO A 388 15.33 -35.59 -3.03
N PRO A 389 14.76 -36.45 -2.16
CA PRO A 389 14.56 -37.83 -2.49
C PRO A 389 13.84 -38.01 -3.82
N PRO A 390 14.20 -39.00 -4.63
CA PRO A 390 13.52 -39.25 -5.90
C PRO A 390 12.01 -39.39 -5.68
N GLY A 391 11.21 -38.54 -6.40
CA GLY A 391 9.77 -38.57 -6.31
C GLY A 391 9.14 -37.74 -5.20
N ALA A 392 9.94 -37.11 -4.31
CA ALA A 392 9.37 -36.19 -3.32
C ALA A 392 9.01 -34.84 -4.02
N PRO A 393 7.81 -34.28 -3.74
CA PRO A 393 7.49 -32.95 -4.23
C PRO A 393 8.43 -31.93 -3.57
N LEU A 394 9.03 -31.08 -4.39
CA LEU A 394 9.85 -29.97 -3.87
C LEU A 394 8.99 -29.00 -3.06
N PRO A 395 9.49 -28.50 -1.92
CA PRO A 395 8.83 -27.39 -1.23
C PRO A 395 8.60 -26.22 -2.19
N PRO A 396 7.51 -25.45 -2.02
CA PRO A 396 7.15 -24.37 -2.96
C PRO A 396 8.29 -23.40 -3.24
N LEU A 397 8.99 -22.94 -2.21
CA LEU A 397 10.13 -22.03 -2.35
C LEU A 397 11.37 -22.68 -2.97
N ALA A 398 11.56 -23.98 -2.85
CA ALA A 398 12.66 -24.70 -3.51
C ALA A 398 12.50 -24.72 -5.03
N ARG A 399 11.27 -24.52 -5.54
CA ARG A 399 11.00 -24.39 -6.98
C ARG A 399 11.21 -22.96 -7.49
N ALA A 400 11.20 -21.95 -6.61
CA ALA A 400 11.40 -20.56 -6.99
C ALA A 400 12.89 -20.26 -7.26
N GLU A 401 13.13 -19.33 -8.17
CA GLU A 401 14.45 -18.79 -8.48
C GLU A 401 14.59 -17.36 -7.96
N LEU A 402 13.47 -16.72 -7.60
CA LEU A 402 13.37 -15.36 -7.10
C LEU A 402 12.20 -15.25 -6.13
N ALA A 403 12.34 -14.42 -5.10
CA ALA A 403 11.21 -13.95 -4.29
C ALA A 403 11.03 -12.43 -4.45
N ILE A 404 9.77 -11.99 -4.41
CA ILE A 404 9.38 -10.58 -4.46
C ILE A 404 8.44 -10.32 -3.28
N GLY A 405 8.70 -9.29 -2.49
CA GLY A 405 7.87 -8.98 -1.33
C GLY A 405 8.39 -7.78 -0.56
N THR A 406 7.86 -7.57 0.65
CA THR A 406 8.24 -6.48 1.54
C THR A 406 9.55 -6.78 2.28
N THR A 407 10.07 -5.80 3.02
CA THR A 407 11.20 -6.02 3.95
C THR A 407 10.90 -7.13 4.96
N LEU A 408 9.67 -7.15 5.51
CA LEU A 408 9.26 -8.15 6.50
C LEU A 408 9.23 -9.56 5.91
N ASP A 409 8.76 -9.72 4.67
CA ASP A 409 8.79 -11.01 3.97
C ASP A 409 10.21 -11.47 3.74
N ARG A 410 11.11 -10.56 3.36
CA ARG A 410 12.52 -10.84 3.19
C ARG A 410 13.15 -11.42 4.45
N ASP A 411 12.92 -10.77 5.61
CA ASP A 411 13.49 -11.19 6.88
C ASP A 411 13.01 -12.57 7.32
N GLN A 412 11.75 -12.87 7.07
CA GLN A 412 11.16 -14.17 7.38
C GLN A 412 11.59 -15.27 6.41
N LEU A 413 11.97 -14.90 5.18
CA LEU A 413 12.45 -15.82 4.16
C LEU A 413 13.99 -15.91 4.10
N GLU A 414 14.71 -15.32 5.04
CA GLU A 414 16.18 -15.29 5.04
C GLU A 414 16.81 -16.68 4.89
N GLY A 415 16.24 -17.70 5.55
CA GLY A 415 16.70 -19.07 5.44
C GLY A 415 16.43 -19.75 4.08
N ALA A 416 15.69 -19.12 3.17
CA ALA A 416 15.41 -19.68 1.85
C ALA A 416 16.53 -19.45 0.82
N GLU A 417 17.51 -18.57 1.11
CA GLU A 417 18.63 -18.22 0.22
C GLU A 417 18.22 -17.84 -1.21
N LEU A 418 17.07 -17.18 -1.36
CA LEU A 418 16.56 -16.74 -2.65
C LEU A 418 17.04 -15.32 -2.97
N PRO A 419 17.38 -15.04 -4.24
CA PRO A 419 17.44 -13.66 -4.71
C PRO A 419 16.12 -12.97 -4.38
N PHE A 420 16.18 -11.72 -3.89
CA PHE A 420 15.00 -11.01 -3.42
C PHE A 420 14.89 -9.64 -4.07
N VAL A 421 13.68 -9.31 -4.54
CA VAL A 421 13.29 -7.97 -4.98
C VAL A 421 12.32 -7.41 -3.97
N GLU A 422 12.73 -6.34 -3.30
CA GLU A 422 11.88 -5.65 -2.34
C GLU A 422 10.87 -4.77 -3.07
N PHE A 423 9.58 -5.02 -2.77
CA PHE A 423 8.44 -4.34 -3.36
C PHE A 423 7.22 -4.42 -2.43
N GLY A 424 6.50 -3.34 -2.27
CA GLY A 424 5.33 -3.26 -1.40
C GLY A 424 5.59 -2.45 -0.14
N TYR A 425 4.71 -2.57 0.86
CA TYR A 425 4.82 -1.89 2.15
C TYR A 425 4.96 -2.91 3.29
N PRO A 426 5.93 -2.74 4.19
CA PRO A 426 7.01 -1.76 4.15
C PRO A 426 8.16 -2.16 3.22
N SER A 427 8.93 -1.16 2.73
CA SER A 427 10.10 -1.36 1.86
C SER A 427 11.23 -0.48 2.37
N GLU A 428 12.00 -0.97 3.35
CA GLU A 428 12.95 -0.18 4.14
C GLU A 428 14.37 -0.22 3.60
N ARG A 429 14.74 -1.34 2.97
CA ARG A 429 16.12 -1.58 2.52
C ARG A 429 16.35 -1.17 1.08
N HIS A 430 15.33 -0.61 0.44
CA HIS A 430 15.43 -0.10 -0.91
C HIS A 430 15.27 1.39 -0.94
N HIS A 431 16.31 2.08 -1.35
CA HIS A 431 16.30 3.53 -1.56
C HIS A 431 16.42 3.85 -3.04
N THR A 432 15.70 4.88 -3.45
CA THR A 432 15.74 5.41 -4.82
C THR A 432 16.09 6.89 -4.76
N LEU A 433 17.14 7.29 -5.50
CA LEU A 433 17.59 8.69 -5.55
C LEU A 433 17.04 9.46 -6.74
N PHE A 434 16.38 8.76 -7.68
CA PHE A 434 15.79 9.35 -8.88
C PHE A 434 14.32 8.96 -8.98
N PRO A 435 13.45 9.84 -9.55
CA PRO A 435 12.07 9.49 -9.82
C PRO A 435 11.98 8.24 -10.71
N ALA A 436 11.52 7.15 -10.13
CA ALA A 436 11.42 5.87 -10.81
C ALA A 436 10.12 5.18 -10.39
N PRO A 437 9.09 5.14 -11.26
CA PRO A 437 7.76 4.70 -10.89
C PRO A 437 7.68 3.19 -10.64
N TRP A 438 6.61 2.77 -9.95
CA TRP A 438 6.17 1.39 -9.89
C TRP A 438 4.98 1.09 -10.82
N LEU A 439 4.23 2.12 -11.18
CA LEU A 439 3.05 2.03 -12.03
C LEU A 439 3.33 2.52 -13.47
N GLY A 440 2.44 2.19 -14.37
CA GLY A 440 2.54 2.52 -15.78
C GLY A 440 3.64 1.77 -16.54
N PRO A 441 3.85 2.10 -17.82
CA PRO A 441 4.85 1.45 -18.65
C PRO A 441 6.29 1.62 -18.14
N ASN A 442 6.61 2.79 -17.56
CA ASN A 442 7.94 3.01 -16.99
C ASN A 442 8.14 2.23 -15.70
N GLY A 443 7.10 2.06 -14.88
CA GLY A 443 7.12 1.22 -13.69
C GLY A 443 7.32 -0.26 -14.02
N ALA A 444 6.67 -0.72 -15.07
CA ALA A 444 6.86 -2.07 -15.57
C ALA A 444 8.30 -2.35 -15.98
N LEU A 445 8.93 -1.43 -16.75
CA LEU A 445 10.35 -1.57 -17.13
C LEU A 445 11.28 -1.59 -15.92
N ARG A 446 11.03 -0.71 -14.95
CA ARG A 446 11.82 -0.67 -13.72
C ARG A 446 11.76 -1.98 -12.93
N LEU A 447 10.56 -2.53 -12.75
CA LEU A 447 10.41 -3.79 -12.02
C LEU A 447 11.11 -4.95 -12.75
N LEU A 448 10.95 -5.04 -14.07
CA LEU A 448 11.65 -6.03 -14.89
C LEU A 448 13.17 -5.88 -14.81
N GLU A 449 13.69 -4.66 -14.80
CA GLU A 449 15.12 -4.38 -14.61
C GLU A 449 15.62 -4.91 -13.25
N ARG A 450 14.86 -4.68 -12.17
CA ARG A 450 15.22 -5.18 -10.83
C ARG A 450 15.18 -6.69 -10.75
N VAL A 451 14.17 -7.32 -11.35
CA VAL A 451 14.05 -8.77 -11.43
C VAL A 451 15.23 -9.38 -12.19
N LEU A 452 15.56 -8.80 -13.36
CA LEU A 452 16.72 -9.21 -14.15
C LEU A 452 18.02 -9.08 -13.36
N GLY A 453 18.26 -7.93 -12.72
CA GLY A 453 19.47 -7.70 -11.94
C GLY A 453 19.63 -8.69 -10.79
N ALA A 454 18.55 -9.00 -10.05
CA ALA A 454 18.56 -9.96 -8.95
C ALA A 454 18.88 -11.38 -9.44
N LEU A 455 18.27 -11.82 -10.53
CA LEU A 455 18.52 -13.14 -11.10
C LEU A 455 19.92 -13.29 -11.70
N GLU A 456 20.41 -12.31 -12.47
CA GLU A 456 21.75 -12.36 -13.06
C GLU A 456 22.86 -12.35 -12.00
N MET A 457 22.67 -11.61 -10.90
CA MET A 457 23.62 -11.65 -9.79
C MET A 457 23.66 -13.01 -9.11
N ALA A 458 22.53 -13.68 -8.99
CA ALA A 458 22.47 -15.04 -8.41
C ALA A 458 23.07 -16.09 -9.34
N ASP A 459 22.80 -16.01 -10.64
CA ASP A 459 23.34 -16.95 -11.64
C ASP A 459 24.89 -16.88 -11.72
N ARG A 460 25.49 -15.72 -11.46
CA ARG A 460 26.96 -15.55 -11.41
C ARG A 460 27.62 -16.10 -10.13
N ARG A 461 26.83 -16.29 -9.06
CA ARG A 461 27.33 -16.83 -7.78
C ARG A 461 27.27 -18.37 -7.70
N ARG A 462 26.53 -18.99 -8.60
CA ARG A 462 26.42 -20.43 -8.79
C ARG A 462 27.49 -20.93 -9.78
#